data_9a13862414dbfd128706e6d26ebd17f4
#
_entry.id   9a13862414dbfd128706e6d26ebd17f4
#
_cell.length_a   1.000
_cell.length_b   1.000
_cell.length_c   1.000
_cell.angle_alpha   90.00
_cell.angle_beta   90.00
_cell.angle_gamma   90.00
#
_symmetry.space_group_name_H-M   'P 1'
#
loop_
_entity.id
_entity.type
_entity.pdbx_description
1 polymer ?
#
loop_
_entity_poly.entity_id
_entity_poly.type
_entity_poly.pdbx_seq_one_letter_code
_entity_poly.pdbx_strand_id
1 'polypeptide(L)'
;MCIRDSVKIEDGSEIQSHVILQGDTTIGKNTKIFPFASIGTSPQDLKYSGEQTKLEIGNNNIIREYVTINIGTRGGGGITKIGNSNLIMIGAHIAHDCKIGNNTVIANSAAIAGHAEIADDVIIGGNCGIQQFTRIGKMAMIGGMTAVSRDVIPYGLSFGNRNYLEGINLVGLRRKKVSNKEILTL
;
A
#
# COMPACT_ATOMS: atom_id res chain seq x y z
N MET A 1 -16.54 15.98 -3.33
CA MET A 1 -15.08 16.07 -3.35
C MET A 1 -14.65 17.26 -2.53
N CYS A 2 -13.75 17.08 -1.60
CA CYS A 2 -13.12 18.15 -0.82
C CYS A 2 -11.61 18.11 -1.08
N ILE A 3 -11.08 19.12 -1.74
CA ILE A 3 -9.64 19.28 -2.00
C ILE A 3 -9.17 20.47 -1.19
N ARG A 4 -8.11 20.31 -0.42
CA ARG A 4 -7.50 21.37 0.40
C ARG A 4 -6.02 21.49 0.10
N ASP A 5 -5.56 22.74 0.09
CA ASP A 5 -4.16 23.15 0.10
C ASP A 5 -3.32 22.66 -1.12
N SER A 6 -2.21 21.99 -0.88
CA SER A 6 -1.18 21.69 -1.88
C SER A 6 -1.42 20.39 -2.67
N VAL A 7 -2.66 20.01 -2.92
CA VAL A 7 -2.98 18.80 -3.68
C VAL A 7 -2.73 19.03 -5.18
N LYS A 8 -1.97 18.12 -5.79
CA LYS A 8 -1.74 18.07 -7.26
C LYS A 8 -2.33 16.79 -7.81
N ILE A 9 -3.09 16.89 -8.88
CA ILE A 9 -3.70 15.75 -9.59
C ILE A 9 -3.27 15.82 -11.04
N GLU A 10 -2.63 14.76 -11.53
CA GLU A 10 -2.17 14.68 -12.90
C GLU A 10 -3.27 14.21 -13.86
N ASP A 11 -3.01 14.36 -15.16
CA ASP A 11 -3.97 14.14 -16.24
C ASP A 11 -4.57 12.73 -16.24
N GLY A 12 -5.83 12.64 -16.67
CA GLY A 12 -6.56 11.39 -16.83
C GLY A 12 -7.04 10.75 -15.53
N SER A 13 -6.77 11.37 -14.38
CA SER A 13 -7.22 10.84 -13.09
C SER A 13 -8.69 11.15 -12.80
N GLU A 14 -9.40 10.18 -12.24
CA GLU A 14 -10.83 10.27 -11.92
C GLU A 14 -11.03 10.29 -10.40
N ILE A 15 -11.54 11.39 -9.87
CA ILE A 15 -11.88 11.52 -8.45
C ILE A 15 -13.39 11.50 -8.30
N GLN A 16 -13.93 10.46 -7.68
CA GLN A 16 -15.36 10.30 -7.52
C GLN A 16 -15.95 11.13 -6.36
N SER A 17 -17.25 11.00 -6.12
CA SER A 17 -17.96 11.78 -5.12
C SER A 17 -17.48 11.49 -3.69
N HIS A 18 -17.58 12.46 -2.79
CA HIS A 18 -17.27 12.34 -1.36
C HIS A 18 -15.82 11.92 -1.03
N VAL A 19 -14.89 12.04 -1.99
CA VAL A 19 -13.46 11.84 -1.73
C VAL A 19 -12.91 13.08 -1.02
N ILE A 20 -12.07 12.86 -0.02
CA ILE A 20 -11.30 13.89 0.67
C ILE A 20 -9.84 13.77 0.23
N LEU A 21 -9.30 14.86 -0.32
CA LEU A 21 -7.89 15.01 -0.65
C LEU A 21 -7.33 16.20 0.14
N GLN A 22 -6.23 16.02 0.84
CA GLN A 22 -5.61 17.10 1.62
C GLN A 22 -4.10 16.89 1.79
N GLY A 23 -3.45 17.86 2.43
CA GLY A 23 -2.00 17.86 2.65
C GLY A 23 -1.21 18.10 1.36
N ASP A 24 0.11 18.03 1.44
CA ASP A 24 1.01 18.05 0.28
C ASP A 24 0.96 16.68 -0.42
N THR A 25 -0.08 16.50 -1.24
CA THR A 25 -0.40 15.22 -1.88
C THR A 25 -0.32 15.35 -3.40
N THR A 26 0.47 14.48 -4.02
CA THR A 26 0.53 14.35 -5.48
C THR A 26 -0.09 13.02 -5.91
N ILE A 27 -1.02 13.09 -6.88
CA ILE A 27 -1.68 11.94 -7.49
C ILE A 27 -1.27 11.89 -8.96
N GLY A 28 -0.63 10.79 -9.34
CA GLY A 28 -0.15 10.56 -10.70
C GLY A 28 -1.27 10.26 -11.69
N LYS A 29 -0.90 10.13 -12.96
CA LYS A 29 -1.81 10.03 -14.11
C LYS A 29 -2.71 8.78 -14.06
N ASN A 30 -3.91 8.92 -14.64
CA ASN A 30 -4.86 7.82 -14.84
C ASN A 30 -5.21 7.06 -13.54
N THR A 31 -5.10 7.69 -12.40
CA THR A 31 -5.44 7.11 -11.10
C THR A 31 -6.94 7.31 -10.81
N LYS A 32 -7.61 6.24 -10.35
CA LYS A 32 -9.03 6.28 -10.03
C LYS A 32 -9.24 6.19 -8.52
N ILE A 33 -9.94 7.16 -7.94
CA ILE A 33 -10.24 7.21 -6.51
C ILE A 33 -11.74 7.17 -6.31
N PHE A 34 -12.20 6.16 -5.62
CA PHE A 34 -13.61 5.82 -5.40
C PHE A 34 -14.19 6.55 -4.17
N PRO A 35 -15.53 6.58 -4.03
CA PRO A 35 -16.20 7.39 -3.01
C PRO A 35 -15.74 7.10 -1.58
N PHE A 36 -15.78 8.14 -0.75
CA PHE A 36 -15.44 8.11 0.68
C PHE A 36 -13.98 7.76 1.01
N ALA A 37 -13.08 7.71 0.02
CA ALA A 37 -11.64 7.59 0.30
C ALA A 37 -11.13 8.90 0.94
N SER A 38 -10.18 8.76 1.88
CA SER A 38 -9.56 9.88 2.62
C SER A 38 -8.04 9.82 2.44
N ILE A 39 -7.52 10.69 1.58
CA ILE A 39 -6.15 10.63 1.06
C ILE A 39 -5.37 11.87 1.50
N GLY A 40 -4.15 11.65 2.02
CA GLY A 40 -3.26 12.73 2.46
C GLY A 40 -3.63 13.31 3.83
N THR A 41 -4.41 12.57 4.62
CA THR A 41 -4.76 12.97 5.99
C THR A 41 -3.58 12.88 6.95
N SER A 42 -3.67 13.60 8.05
CA SER A 42 -2.67 13.60 9.11
C SER A 42 -2.40 12.19 9.63
N PRO A 43 -1.14 11.86 9.92
CA PRO A 43 -0.77 10.60 10.55
C PRO A 43 -1.48 10.34 11.87
N GLN A 44 -1.79 9.07 12.13
CA GLN A 44 -2.27 8.60 13.43
C GLN A 44 -1.07 8.26 14.34
N ASP A 45 -0.14 9.19 14.46
CA ASP A 45 1.06 9.09 15.30
C ASP A 45 1.01 10.16 16.39
N LEU A 46 1.15 9.74 17.65
CA LEU A 46 1.16 10.64 18.81
C LEU A 46 2.31 11.67 18.79
N LYS A 47 3.35 11.41 18.01
CA LYS A 47 4.50 12.31 17.84
C LYS A 47 4.29 13.35 16.74
N TYR A 48 3.28 13.16 15.89
CA TYR A 48 3.00 14.10 14.81
C TYR A 48 2.48 15.43 15.37
N SER A 49 3.15 16.52 15.02
CA SER A 49 2.85 17.87 15.54
C SER A 49 2.42 18.88 14.46
N GLY A 50 2.01 18.37 13.29
CA GLY A 50 1.56 19.23 12.18
C GLY A 50 2.70 19.67 11.25
N GLU A 51 3.83 18.99 11.26
CA GLU A 51 4.95 19.24 10.36
C GLU A 51 4.57 19.03 8.89
N GLN A 52 5.21 19.81 8.00
CA GLN A 52 5.02 19.69 6.57
C GLN A 52 5.68 18.42 6.04
N THR A 53 4.86 17.48 5.62
CA THR A 53 5.25 16.20 5.06
C THR A 53 4.36 15.84 3.88
N LYS A 54 4.71 14.79 3.12
CA LYS A 54 4.15 14.55 1.80
C LYS A 54 3.51 13.18 1.65
N LEU A 55 2.64 13.09 0.64
CA LEU A 55 2.16 11.84 0.05
C LEU A 55 2.37 11.88 -1.46
N GLU A 56 3.05 10.89 -2.01
CA GLU A 56 3.19 10.71 -3.46
C GLU A 56 2.52 9.41 -3.88
N ILE A 57 1.56 9.50 -4.79
CA ILE A 57 0.87 8.37 -5.42
C ILE A 57 1.24 8.39 -6.91
N GLY A 58 1.77 7.29 -7.42
CA GLY A 58 2.14 7.12 -8.82
C GLY A 58 0.94 6.97 -9.74
N ASN A 59 1.18 6.45 -10.94
CA ASN A 59 0.23 6.39 -12.03
C ASN A 59 -0.60 5.10 -12.02
N ASN A 60 -1.78 5.14 -12.68
CA ASN A 60 -2.63 3.98 -12.96
C ASN A 60 -3.10 3.21 -11.71
N ASN A 61 -3.18 3.86 -10.57
CA ASN A 61 -3.64 3.23 -9.34
C ASN A 61 -5.17 3.20 -9.29
N ILE A 62 -5.73 2.17 -8.66
CA ILE A 62 -7.15 2.05 -8.35
C ILE A 62 -7.30 2.03 -6.83
N ILE A 63 -7.87 3.10 -6.29
CA ILE A 63 -8.06 3.30 -4.85
C ILE A 63 -9.56 3.23 -4.57
N ARG A 64 -10.00 2.15 -3.93
CA ARG A 64 -11.40 1.85 -3.71
C ARG A 64 -11.98 2.63 -2.53
N GLU A 65 -13.26 2.39 -2.31
CA GLU A 65 -14.07 3.10 -1.32
C GLU A 65 -13.49 2.96 0.09
N TYR A 66 -13.62 4.01 0.88
CA TYR A 66 -13.21 4.06 2.31
C TYR A 66 -11.72 3.77 2.55
N VAL A 67 -10.89 3.77 1.53
CA VAL A 67 -9.43 3.67 1.71
C VAL A 67 -8.93 4.92 2.42
N THR A 68 -8.02 4.74 3.36
CA THR A 68 -7.34 5.84 4.04
C THR A 68 -5.83 5.78 3.83
N ILE A 69 -5.21 6.91 3.49
CA ILE A 69 -3.75 7.01 3.26
C ILE A 69 -3.25 8.27 3.95
N ASN A 70 -2.27 8.12 4.84
CA ASN A 70 -1.67 9.24 5.57
C ASN A 70 -0.43 9.80 4.85
N ILE A 71 -0.16 11.10 5.06
CA ILE A 71 1.13 11.72 4.72
C ILE A 71 2.26 11.15 5.60
N GLY A 72 3.53 11.45 5.28
CA GLY A 72 4.67 11.04 6.10
C GLY A 72 4.77 11.80 7.42
N THR A 73 5.80 11.44 8.21
CA THR A 73 6.22 12.16 9.42
C THR A 73 7.68 12.62 9.29
N ARG A 74 8.08 13.64 10.02
CA ARG A 74 9.48 14.10 10.02
C ARG A 74 10.45 12.98 10.42
N GLY A 75 10.07 12.19 11.41
CA GLY A 75 10.88 11.08 11.92
C GLY A 75 11.00 9.90 10.93
N GLY A 76 10.09 9.76 9.98
CA GLY A 76 10.07 8.70 8.97
C GLY A 76 10.63 9.08 7.60
N GLY A 77 11.21 10.28 7.49
CA GLY A 77 11.74 10.77 6.21
C GLY A 77 10.81 11.72 5.47
N GLY A 78 9.66 12.05 6.05
CA GLY A 78 8.77 13.11 5.58
C GLY A 78 7.86 12.74 4.42
N ILE A 79 7.79 11.46 4.04
CA ILE A 79 7.02 11.09 2.85
C ILE A 79 6.45 9.66 2.92
N THR A 80 5.17 9.54 2.57
CA THR A 80 4.56 8.25 2.21
C THR A 80 4.56 8.12 0.69
N LYS A 81 4.99 6.96 0.18
CA LYS A 81 5.07 6.70 -1.28
C LYS A 81 4.28 5.49 -1.71
N ILE A 82 3.52 5.65 -2.77
CA ILE A 82 2.80 4.57 -3.45
C ILE A 82 3.23 4.59 -4.92
N GLY A 83 3.70 3.45 -5.41
CA GLY A 83 4.12 3.27 -6.80
C GLY A 83 2.95 3.26 -7.79
N ASN A 84 3.12 2.54 -8.88
CA ASN A 84 2.20 2.54 -10.01
C ASN A 84 1.38 1.25 -10.08
N SER A 85 0.21 1.33 -10.73
CA SER A 85 -0.61 0.17 -11.11
C SER A 85 -1.05 -0.70 -9.93
N ASN A 86 -1.26 -0.10 -8.76
CA ASN A 86 -1.70 -0.79 -7.57
C ASN A 86 -3.23 -0.84 -7.49
N LEU A 87 -3.76 -1.93 -6.94
CA LEU A 87 -5.15 -2.07 -6.55
C LEU A 87 -5.26 -2.06 -5.03
N ILE A 88 -5.80 -0.98 -4.48
CA ILE A 88 -6.04 -0.80 -3.05
C ILE A 88 -7.53 -0.94 -2.82
N MET A 89 -7.95 -2.05 -2.23
CA MET A 89 -9.35 -2.42 -2.11
C MET A 89 -10.04 -1.75 -0.92
N ILE A 90 -11.35 -1.95 -0.84
CA ILE A 90 -12.26 -1.29 0.11
C ILE A 90 -11.73 -1.33 1.54
N GLY A 91 -11.72 -0.16 2.18
CA GLY A 91 -11.40 -0.02 3.61
C GLY A 91 -9.95 -0.30 4.00
N ALA A 92 -9.05 -0.51 3.03
CA ALA A 92 -7.64 -0.67 3.34
C ALA A 92 -7.05 0.63 3.92
N HIS A 93 -6.09 0.49 4.82
CA HIS A 93 -5.36 1.61 5.44
C HIS A 93 -3.87 1.54 5.13
N ILE A 94 -3.30 2.65 4.68
CA ILE A 94 -1.85 2.83 4.53
C ILE A 94 -1.43 3.98 5.44
N ALA A 95 -0.68 3.65 6.48
CA ALA A 95 -0.18 4.63 7.44
C ALA A 95 1.00 5.44 6.88
N HIS A 96 1.48 6.36 7.70
CA HIS A 96 2.56 7.28 7.38
C HIS A 96 3.89 6.58 7.05
N ASP A 97 4.71 7.21 6.23
CA ASP A 97 6.07 6.78 5.89
C ASP A 97 6.17 5.38 5.24
N CYS A 98 5.04 4.81 4.82
CA CYS A 98 5.04 3.57 4.05
C CYS A 98 5.61 3.76 2.65
N LYS A 99 6.28 2.73 2.14
CA LYS A 99 6.74 2.64 0.76
C LYS A 99 6.08 1.44 0.10
N ILE A 100 5.15 1.70 -0.82
CA ILE A 100 4.45 0.69 -1.59
C ILE A 100 5.01 0.67 -3.01
N GLY A 101 5.42 -0.48 -3.48
CA GLY A 101 5.94 -0.69 -4.84
C GLY A 101 4.88 -0.61 -5.92
N ASN A 102 5.13 -1.28 -7.02
CA ASN A 102 4.26 -1.30 -8.19
C ASN A 102 3.50 -2.62 -8.31
N ASN A 103 2.34 -2.59 -8.99
CA ASN A 103 1.52 -3.77 -9.28
C ASN A 103 1.10 -4.55 -8.02
N THR A 104 0.98 -3.89 -6.88
CA THR A 104 0.56 -4.55 -5.64
C THR A 104 -0.97 -4.67 -5.58
N VAL A 105 -1.43 -5.68 -4.88
CA VAL A 105 -2.84 -5.85 -4.53
C VAL A 105 -2.96 -5.82 -3.01
N ILE A 106 -3.65 -4.83 -2.48
CA ILE A 106 -3.94 -4.69 -1.05
C ILE A 106 -5.43 -4.92 -0.88
N ALA A 107 -5.79 -6.10 -0.38
CA ALA A 107 -7.17 -6.52 -0.31
C ALA A 107 -7.96 -5.80 0.81
N ASN A 108 -9.27 -6.05 0.82
CA ASN A 108 -10.23 -5.37 1.69
C ASN A 108 -9.80 -5.35 3.16
N SER A 109 -9.89 -4.19 3.77
CA SER A 109 -9.63 -3.98 5.21
C SER A 109 -8.22 -4.39 5.68
N ALA A 110 -7.26 -4.52 4.78
CA ALA A 110 -5.86 -4.70 5.18
C ALA A 110 -5.32 -3.40 5.79
N ALA A 111 -4.66 -3.51 6.93
CA ALA A 111 -4.09 -2.38 7.65
C ALA A 111 -2.55 -2.44 7.60
N ILE A 112 -1.94 -1.45 6.95
CA ILE A 112 -0.49 -1.33 6.82
C ILE A 112 -0.02 -0.24 7.77
N ALA A 113 0.69 -0.63 8.83
CA ALA A 113 1.20 0.31 9.82
C ALA A 113 2.43 1.10 9.31
N GLY A 114 2.76 2.16 10.02
CA GLY A 114 3.79 3.11 9.59
C GLY A 114 5.15 2.50 9.27
N HIS A 115 5.87 3.11 8.34
CA HIS A 115 7.21 2.72 7.90
C HIS A 115 7.31 1.33 7.24
N ALA A 116 6.20 0.68 6.92
CA ALA A 116 6.25 -0.60 6.22
C ALA A 116 6.72 -0.42 4.76
N GLU A 117 7.52 -1.35 4.28
CA GLU A 117 8.01 -1.38 2.90
C GLU A 117 7.45 -2.60 2.17
N ILE A 118 6.62 -2.37 1.17
CA ILE A 118 5.99 -3.40 0.34
C ILE A 118 6.61 -3.33 -1.05
N ALA A 119 7.31 -4.36 -1.46
CA ALA A 119 7.96 -4.41 -2.77
C ALA A 119 6.94 -4.61 -3.92
N ASP A 120 7.44 -4.65 -5.15
CA ASP A 120 6.61 -4.85 -6.34
C ASP A 120 5.92 -6.21 -6.37
N ASP A 121 4.78 -6.27 -7.05
CA ASP A 121 4.01 -7.49 -7.33
C ASP A 121 3.54 -8.26 -6.07
N VAL A 122 3.52 -7.62 -4.91
CA VAL A 122 3.05 -8.23 -3.65
C VAL A 122 1.52 -8.29 -3.64
N ILE A 123 0.98 -9.36 -3.06
CA ILE A 123 -0.44 -9.51 -2.79
C ILE A 123 -0.66 -9.63 -1.28
N ILE A 124 -1.43 -8.72 -0.71
CA ILE A 124 -1.83 -8.75 0.70
C ILE A 124 -3.30 -9.12 0.79
N GLY A 125 -3.59 -10.24 1.43
CA GLY A 125 -4.95 -10.74 1.63
C GLY A 125 -5.81 -9.84 2.53
N GLY A 126 -7.12 -10.05 2.48
CA GLY A 126 -8.06 -9.25 3.27
C GLY A 126 -7.89 -9.41 4.77
N ASN A 127 -8.21 -8.34 5.51
CA ASN A 127 -8.12 -8.27 6.98
C ASN A 127 -6.72 -8.61 7.54
N CYS A 128 -5.66 -8.37 6.76
CA CYS A 128 -4.29 -8.51 7.24
C CYS A 128 -3.87 -7.29 8.05
N GLY A 129 -3.07 -7.51 9.10
CA GLY A 129 -2.36 -6.45 9.81
C GLY A 129 -0.86 -6.55 9.53
N ILE A 130 -0.26 -5.51 8.95
CA ILE A 130 1.18 -5.43 8.71
C ILE A 130 1.79 -4.55 9.78
N GLN A 131 2.67 -5.10 10.61
CA GLN A 131 3.33 -4.37 11.69
C GLN A 131 4.25 -3.28 11.13
N GLN A 132 4.41 -2.20 11.90
CA GLN A 132 5.33 -1.12 11.54
C GLN A 132 6.77 -1.62 11.30
N PHE A 133 7.47 -0.96 10.37
CA PHE A 133 8.84 -1.29 9.95
C PHE A 133 9.03 -2.65 9.27
N THR A 134 7.96 -3.38 8.99
CA THR A 134 8.03 -4.67 8.30
C THR A 134 8.33 -4.49 6.81
N ARG A 135 9.18 -5.34 6.25
CA ARG A 135 9.47 -5.39 4.82
C ARG A 135 8.88 -6.65 4.20
N ILE A 136 8.11 -6.48 3.13
CA ILE A 136 7.54 -7.59 2.36
C ILE A 136 8.22 -7.61 0.99
N GLY A 137 8.93 -8.70 0.74
CA GLY A 137 9.73 -8.88 -0.46
C GLY A 137 8.89 -9.04 -1.73
N LYS A 138 9.51 -8.78 -2.86
CA LYS A 138 8.89 -8.83 -4.20
C LYS A 138 8.13 -10.13 -4.45
N MET A 139 6.94 -10.03 -5.06
CA MET A 139 6.10 -11.19 -5.41
C MET A 139 5.68 -12.08 -4.22
N ALA A 140 5.85 -11.63 -3.00
CA ALA A 140 5.32 -12.35 -1.85
C ALA A 140 3.78 -12.33 -1.84
N MET A 141 3.20 -13.36 -1.23
CA MET A 141 1.76 -13.46 -0.98
C MET A 141 1.51 -13.57 0.51
N ILE A 142 0.69 -12.68 1.03
CA ILE A 142 0.20 -12.73 2.42
C ILE A 142 -1.24 -13.24 2.36
N GLY A 143 -1.50 -14.38 2.98
CA GLY A 143 -2.86 -14.94 3.08
C GLY A 143 -3.76 -14.05 3.94
N GLY A 144 -5.07 -14.12 3.70
CA GLY A 144 -6.04 -13.34 4.47
C GLY A 144 -5.98 -13.61 5.98
N MET A 145 -6.37 -12.64 6.80
CA MET A 145 -6.41 -12.73 8.27
C MET A 145 -5.03 -12.92 8.92
N THR A 146 -3.94 -12.62 8.21
CA THR A 146 -2.56 -12.79 8.71
C THR A 146 -2.09 -11.55 9.47
N ALA A 147 -1.57 -11.74 10.68
CA ALA A 147 -0.85 -10.70 11.43
C ALA A 147 0.65 -10.79 11.11
N VAL A 148 1.13 -9.94 10.21
CA VAL A 148 2.54 -9.93 9.77
C VAL A 148 3.35 -9.10 10.75
N SER A 149 4.15 -9.77 11.57
CA SER A 149 4.99 -9.17 12.60
C SER A 149 6.50 -9.22 12.31
N ARG A 150 6.89 -9.80 11.18
CA ARG A 150 8.28 -9.96 10.75
C ARG A 150 8.39 -9.78 9.24
N ASP A 151 9.60 -9.51 8.76
CA ASP A 151 9.88 -9.44 7.33
C ASP A 151 9.48 -10.72 6.61
N VAL A 152 8.98 -10.57 5.39
CA VAL A 152 8.66 -11.69 4.50
C VAL A 152 9.62 -11.66 3.32
N ILE A 153 10.26 -12.78 3.07
CA ILE A 153 11.24 -12.93 1.99
C ILE A 153 10.58 -12.73 0.60
N PRO A 154 11.32 -12.33 -0.42
CA PRO A 154 10.80 -12.33 -1.79
C PRO A 154 10.24 -13.70 -2.18
N TYR A 155 9.16 -13.67 -2.96
CA TYR A 155 8.42 -14.86 -3.43
C TYR A 155 7.78 -15.71 -2.31
N GLY A 156 7.88 -15.27 -1.06
CA GLY A 156 7.36 -15.99 0.09
C GLY A 156 5.84 -16.09 0.10
N LEU A 157 5.33 -17.18 0.64
CA LEU A 157 3.93 -17.38 0.94
C LEU A 157 3.77 -17.45 2.46
N SER A 158 3.10 -16.47 3.04
CA SER A 158 2.95 -16.33 4.49
C SER A 158 1.50 -16.36 4.91
N PHE A 159 1.18 -17.18 5.90
CA PHE A 159 -0.15 -17.35 6.47
C PHE A 159 -0.14 -17.33 7.99
N GLY A 160 -1.35 -17.21 8.52
CA GLY A 160 -1.66 -17.46 9.92
C GLY A 160 -1.45 -16.28 10.85
N ASN A 161 -1.85 -16.46 12.07
CA ASN A 161 -1.91 -15.41 13.07
C ASN A 161 -0.53 -14.84 13.50
N ARG A 162 0.57 -15.45 13.07
CA ARG A 162 1.96 -15.01 13.34
C ARG A 162 2.87 -15.06 12.12
N ASN A 163 2.28 -14.92 10.93
CA ASN A 163 2.96 -14.94 9.62
C ASN A 163 4.01 -16.05 9.46
N TYR A 164 3.58 -17.28 9.55
CA TYR A 164 4.43 -18.42 9.23
C TYR A 164 4.76 -18.43 7.73
N LEU A 165 6.00 -18.74 7.40
CA LEU A 165 6.39 -18.97 6.01
C LEU A 165 6.00 -20.38 5.60
N GLU A 166 5.00 -20.52 4.73
CA GLU A 166 4.46 -21.81 4.26
C GLU A 166 5.16 -22.31 2.99
N GLY A 167 6.02 -21.47 2.40
CA GLY A 167 6.75 -21.79 1.18
C GLY A 167 6.88 -20.59 0.26
N ILE A 168 7.05 -20.87 -1.04
CA ILE A 168 7.11 -19.82 -2.08
C ILE A 168 5.77 -19.67 -2.78
N ASN A 169 5.50 -18.48 -3.31
CA ASN A 169 4.27 -18.14 -4.01
C ASN A 169 4.22 -18.75 -5.42
N LEU A 170 4.11 -20.08 -5.50
CA LEU A 170 4.08 -20.83 -6.77
C LEU A 170 2.99 -20.33 -7.73
N VAL A 171 1.81 -20.00 -7.20
CA VAL A 171 0.68 -19.53 -8.02
C VAL A 171 1.01 -18.19 -8.66
N GLY A 172 1.55 -17.24 -7.91
CA GLY A 172 1.97 -15.94 -8.41
C GLY A 172 3.08 -16.04 -9.45
N LEU A 173 4.09 -16.85 -9.18
CA LEU A 173 5.21 -17.11 -10.10
C LEU A 173 4.73 -17.69 -11.44
N ARG A 174 3.85 -18.70 -11.41
CA ARG A 174 3.26 -19.29 -12.61
C ARG A 174 2.40 -18.31 -13.41
N ARG A 175 1.59 -17.47 -12.75
CA ARG A 175 0.81 -16.42 -13.41
C ARG A 175 1.69 -15.39 -14.11
N LYS A 176 2.85 -15.08 -13.56
CA LYS A 176 3.89 -14.23 -14.17
C LYS A 176 4.75 -14.97 -15.19
N LYS A 177 4.41 -16.24 -15.53
CA LYS A 177 5.10 -17.09 -16.52
C LYS A 177 6.58 -17.33 -16.20
N VAL A 178 6.96 -17.33 -14.92
CA VAL A 178 8.29 -17.73 -14.47
C VAL A 178 8.46 -19.23 -14.77
N SER A 179 9.58 -19.60 -15.38
CA SER A 179 9.82 -20.97 -15.80
C SER A 179 10.03 -21.91 -14.58
N ASN A 180 9.67 -23.19 -14.74
CA ASN A 180 9.91 -24.17 -13.68
C ASN A 180 11.39 -24.27 -13.29
N LYS A 181 12.31 -24.05 -14.24
CA LYS A 181 13.75 -24.05 -13.99
C LYS A 181 14.15 -22.91 -13.04
N GLU A 182 13.64 -21.72 -13.26
CA GLU A 182 13.88 -20.56 -12.39
C GLU A 182 13.24 -20.76 -11.01
N ILE A 183 12.01 -21.32 -10.95
CA ILE A 183 11.31 -21.59 -9.69
C ILE A 183 12.11 -22.57 -8.80
N LEU A 184 12.76 -23.56 -9.41
CA LEU A 184 13.58 -24.54 -8.66
C LEU A 184 14.89 -23.95 -8.11
N THR A 185 15.27 -22.75 -8.51
CA THR A 185 16.47 -22.05 -8.03
C THR A 185 16.19 -21.02 -6.95
N LEU A 186 14.91 -20.77 -6.63
CA LEU A 186 14.48 -19.90 -5.54
C LEU A 186 14.54 -20.61 -4.19
#